data_7236a43f468c32ac389ad7c8e2afc7b1
#
_entry.id   7236a43f468c32ac389ad7c8e2afc7b1
#
_cell.length_a   1.000
_cell.length_b   1.000
_cell.length_c   1.000
_cell.angle_alpha   90.00
_cell.angle_beta   90.00
_cell.angle_gamma   90.00
#
_symmetry.space_group_name_H-M   'P 1'
#
loop_
_entity.id
_entity.type
_entity.pdbx_description
1 polymer ?
#
loop_
_entity_poly.entity_id
_entity_poly.type
_entity_poly.pdbx_seq_one_letter_code
_entity_poly.pdbx_strand_id
1 'polypeptide(L)'
;MNKTELIEQIAAGAGLSKIDAKKALDATVAAIKDALVKGEKVQLVGFGTFAVSEKPAREGINPATKQKITIAAKKVTKFKAGAELAEAVK
;
A
#
# COMPACT_ATOMS: atom_id res chain seq x y z
N MET A 1 2.85 14.89 -5.30
CA MET A 1 1.50 14.55 -5.84
C MET A 1 0.59 14.14 -4.69
N ASN A 2 -0.61 14.69 -4.66
CA ASN A 2 -1.61 14.31 -3.67
C ASN A 2 -2.76 13.57 -4.38
N LYS A 3 -3.78 13.19 -3.60
CA LYS A 3 -4.93 12.46 -4.15
C LYS A 3 -5.66 13.25 -5.24
N THR A 4 -5.83 14.56 -5.05
CA THR A 4 -6.51 15.42 -6.01
C THR A 4 -5.77 15.48 -7.34
N GLU A 5 -4.46 15.67 -7.30
CA GLU A 5 -3.62 15.67 -8.50
C GLU A 5 -3.63 14.31 -9.20
N LEU A 6 -3.61 13.23 -8.44
CA LEU A 6 -3.69 11.88 -8.99
C LEU A 6 -5.02 11.66 -9.71
N ILE A 7 -6.12 12.12 -9.13
CA ILE A 7 -7.45 12.04 -9.77
C ILE A 7 -7.45 12.79 -11.10
N GLU A 8 -6.86 13.97 -11.15
CA GLU A 8 -6.77 14.75 -12.38
C GLU A 8 -5.99 14.01 -13.47
N GLN A 9 -4.89 13.37 -13.11
CA GLN A 9 -4.10 12.59 -14.06
C GLN A 9 -4.83 11.34 -14.53
N ILE A 10 -5.56 10.68 -13.66
CA ILE A 10 -6.38 9.51 -14.03
C ILE A 10 -7.47 9.95 -15.01
N ALA A 11 -8.14 11.06 -14.74
CA ALA A 11 -9.17 11.57 -15.61
C ALA A 11 -8.61 11.85 -17.02
N ALA A 12 -7.48 12.50 -17.10
CA ALA A 12 -6.83 12.82 -18.38
C ALA A 12 -6.36 11.55 -19.10
N GLY A 13 -5.72 10.64 -18.38
CA GLY A 13 -5.16 9.42 -18.99
C GLY A 13 -6.20 8.41 -19.42
N ALA A 14 -7.30 8.31 -18.70
CA ALA A 14 -8.36 7.33 -18.98
C ALA A 14 -9.52 7.90 -19.78
N GLY A 15 -9.53 9.21 -20.04
CA GLY A 15 -10.65 9.86 -20.72
C GLY A 15 -11.92 9.91 -19.87
N LEU A 16 -11.77 10.07 -18.56
CA LEU A 16 -12.88 10.11 -17.62
C LEU A 16 -13.11 11.52 -17.10
N SER A 17 -14.31 11.78 -16.59
CA SER A 17 -14.56 12.99 -15.82
C SER A 17 -13.82 12.89 -14.48
N LYS A 18 -13.61 14.03 -13.82
CA LYS A 18 -12.97 14.04 -12.49
C LYS A 18 -13.78 13.25 -11.47
N ILE A 19 -15.10 13.28 -11.56
CA ILE A 19 -15.99 12.53 -10.68
C ILE A 19 -15.81 11.04 -10.88
N ASP A 20 -15.79 10.58 -12.12
CA ASP A 20 -15.61 9.17 -12.44
C ASP A 20 -14.21 8.69 -12.10
N ALA A 21 -13.20 9.53 -12.32
CA ALA A 21 -11.82 9.23 -11.94
C ALA A 21 -11.68 9.07 -10.42
N LYS A 22 -12.35 9.92 -9.65
CA LYS A 22 -12.37 9.79 -8.19
C LYS A 22 -13.00 8.49 -7.75
N LYS A 23 -14.13 8.12 -8.35
CA LYS A 23 -14.82 6.86 -8.05
C LYS A 23 -13.93 5.66 -8.39
N ALA A 24 -13.24 5.72 -9.54
CA ALA A 24 -12.35 4.65 -9.95
C ALA A 24 -11.16 4.52 -8.99
N LEU A 25 -10.58 5.62 -8.57
CA LEU A 25 -9.47 5.59 -7.61
C LEU A 25 -9.92 5.07 -6.26
N ASP A 26 -11.05 5.55 -5.75
CA ASP A 26 -11.58 5.11 -4.46
C ASP A 26 -11.91 3.61 -4.49
N ALA A 27 -12.50 3.11 -5.57
CA ALA A 27 -12.79 1.69 -5.74
C ALA A 27 -11.52 0.86 -5.82
N THR A 28 -10.49 1.35 -6.50
CA THR A 28 -9.20 0.67 -6.61
C THR A 28 -8.53 0.56 -5.25
N VAL A 29 -8.48 1.65 -4.50
CA VAL A 29 -7.89 1.67 -3.17
C VAL A 29 -8.65 0.74 -2.22
N ALA A 30 -9.99 0.76 -2.26
CA ALA A 30 -10.81 -0.11 -1.45
C ALA A 30 -10.60 -1.59 -1.78
N ALA A 31 -10.50 -1.93 -3.06
CA ALA A 31 -10.25 -3.31 -3.50
C ALA A 31 -8.89 -3.81 -3.02
N ILE A 32 -7.85 -2.98 -3.13
CA ILE A 32 -6.51 -3.33 -2.65
C ILE A 32 -6.53 -3.52 -1.13
N LYS A 33 -7.17 -2.60 -0.42
CA LYS A 33 -7.30 -2.69 1.03
C LYS A 33 -7.99 -3.97 1.47
N ASP A 34 -9.11 -4.30 0.85
CA ASP A 34 -9.87 -5.50 1.19
C ASP A 34 -9.08 -6.77 0.94
N ALA A 35 -8.35 -6.85 -0.17
CA ALA A 35 -7.49 -7.99 -0.47
C ALA A 35 -6.40 -8.15 0.59
N LEU A 36 -5.76 -7.04 0.98
CA LEU A 36 -4.70 -7.07 1.98
C LEU A 36 -5.22 -7.45 3.37
N VAL A 37 -6.43 -7.01 3.72
CA VAL A 37 -7.08 -7.40 4.98
C VAL A 37 -7.29 -8.92 5.04
N LYS A 38 -7.59 -9.53 3.90
CA LYS A 38 -7.76 -10.99 3.79
C LYS A 38 -6.42 -11.73 3.72
N GLY A 39 -5.31 -11.03 3.67
CA GLY A 39 -3.99 -11.62 3.54
C GLY A 39 -3.60 -12.00 2.12
N GLU A 40 -4.33 -11.53 1.14
CA GLU A 40 -4.03 -11.77 -0.27
C GLU A 40 -3.01 -10.76 -0.81
N LYS A 41 -2.16 -11.21 -1.73
CA LYS A 41 -1.27 -10.32 -2.44
C LYS A 41 -2.03 -9.64 -3.57
N VAL A 42 -1.69 -8.37 -3.82
CA VAL A 42 -2.21 -7.65 -4.99
C VAL A 42 -1.04 -7.40 -5.92
N GLN A 43 -1.00 -8.14 -7.02
CA GLN A 43 0.06 -8.00 -8.01
C GLN A 43 -0.43 -7.20 -9.20
N LEU A 44 0.22 -6.06 -9.43
CA LEU A 44 -0.05 -5.21 -10.59
C LEU A 44 1.11 -5.38 -11.56
N VAL A 45 0.87 -6.13 -12.62
CA VAL A 45 1.92 -6.42 -13.63
C VAL A 45 2.41 -5.12 -14.23
N GLY A 46 3.74 -4.95 -14.26
CA GLY A 46 4.36 -3.73 -14.78
C GLY A 46 4.44 -2.58 -13.76
N PHE A 47 3.88 -2.75 -12.56
CA PHE A 47 3.93 -1.72 -11.54
C PHE A 47 4.58 -2.21 -10.25
N GLY A 48 4.00 -3.20 -9.61
CA GLY A 48 4.52 -3.73 -8.37
C GLY A 48 3.54 -4.65 -7.66
N THR A 49 3.91 -5.06 -6.47
CA THR A 49 3.11 -5.99 -5.67
C THR A 49 2.91 -5.43 -4.27
N PHE A 50 1.65 -5.39 -3.83
CA PHE A 50 1.30 -5.13 -2.45
C PHE A 50 1.16 -6.45 -1.72
N ALA A 51 1.75 -6.56 -0.53
CA ALA A 51 1.68 -7.76 0.26
C ALA A 51 1.59 -7.41 1.73
N VAL A 52 1.05 -8.32 2.52
CA VAL A 52 1.02 -8.19 3.98
C VAL A 52 2.11 -9.07 4.54
N SER A 53 2.93 -8.50 5.39
CA SER A 53 3.96 -9.23 6.13
C SER A 53 3.55 -9.26 7.60
N GLU A 54 3.61 -10.43 8.20
CA GLU A 54 3.31 -10.62 9.60
C GLU A 54 4.59 -10.56 10.40
N LYS A 55 4.65 -9.67 11.38
CA LYS A 55 5.75 -9.61 12.32
C LYS A 55 5.32 -10.33 13.60
N PRO A 56 6.05 -11.35 14.03
CA PRO A 56 5.70 -12.07 15.25
C PRO A 56 5.88 -11.19 16.49
N ALA A 57 5.19 -11.55 17.57
CA ALA A 57 5.40 -10.91 18.85
C ALA A 57 6.85 -11.14 19.30
N ARG A 58 7.46 -10.12 19.87
CA ARG A 58 8.83 -10.22 20.37
C ARG A 58 8.97 -9.41 21.65
N GLU A 59 9.99 -9.75 22.43
CA GLU A 59 10.34 -8.96 23.59
C GLU A 59 11.29 -7.85 23.19
N GLY A 60 11.06 -6.68 23.75
CA GLY A 60 11.93 -5.53 23.59
C GLY A 60 12.27 -4.94 24.95
N ILE A 61 13.14 -3.94 24.96
CA ILE A 61 13.49 -3.22 26.16
C ILE A 61 13.09 -1.76 25.95
N ASN A 62 12.32 -1.21 26.92
CA ASN A 62 11.99 0.20 26.90
C ASN A 62 13.25 1.00 27.24
N PRO A 63 13.79 1.81 26.33
CA PRO A 63 15.02 2.55 26.57
C PRO A 63 14.92 3.60 27.69
N ALA A 64 13.71 4.07 27.97
CA ALA A 64 13.51 5.08 29.04
C ALA A 64 13.52 4.45 30.42
N THR A 65 12.89 3.30 30.59
CA THR A 65 12.74 2.63 31.90
C THR A 65 13.63 1.39 32.04
N LYS A 66 14.21 0.91 30.94
CA LYS A 66 14.99 -0.33 30.83
C LYS A 66 14.20 -1.58 31.26
N GLN A 67 12.87 -1.48 31.23
CA GLN A 67 12.00 -2.61 31.50
C GLN A 67 11.71 -3.40 30.24
N LYS A 68 11.56 -4.72 30.39
CA LYS A 68 11.16 -5.58 29.29
C LYS A 68 9.72 -5.28 28.92
N ILE A 69 9.49 -5.10 27.62
CA ILE A 69 8.14 -4.95 27.08
C ILE A 69 7.91 -6.02 26.03
N THR A 70 6.66 -6.43 25.90
CA THR A 70 6.26 -7.36 24.86
C THR A 70 5.70 -6.57 23.70
N ILE A 71 6.34 -6.69 22.52
CA ILE A 71 5.84 -6.08 21.30
C ILE A 71 4.90 -7.07 20.64
N ALA A 72 3.62 -6.70 20.56
CA ALA A 72 2.60 -7.58 19.99
C ALA A 72 2.86 -7.86 18.52
N ALA A 73 2.45 -9.05 18.08
CA ALA A 73 2.45 -9.38 16.66
C ALA A 73 1.57 -8.41 15.89
N LYS A 74 2.03 -7.99 14.71
CA LYS A 74 1.23 -7.12 13.86
C LYS A 74 1.48 -7.39 12.39
N LYS A 75 0.48 -7.06 11.59
CA LYS A 75 0.57 -7.15 10.15
C LYS A 75 0.94 -5.79 9.59
N VAL A 76 1.89 -5.79 8.65
CA VAL A 76 2.31 -4.56 7.97
C VAL A 76 2.16 -4.75 6.47
N THR A 77 1.70 -3.69 5.81
CA THR A 77 1.59 -3.67 4.36
C THR A 77 2.95 -3.31 3.78
N LYS A 78 3.39 -4.07 2.77
CA LYS A 78 4.63 -3.79 2.06
C LYS A 78 4.34 -3.67 0.57
N PHE A 79 5.05 -2.77 -0.08
CA PHE A 79 5.00 -2.60 -1.52
C PHE A 79 6.37 -2.90 -2.10
N LYS A 80 6.40 -3.80 -3.09
CA LYS A 80 7.62 -4.12 -3.83
C LYS A 80 7.44 -3.65 -5.26
N ALA A 81 8.30 -2.74 -5.70
CA ALA A 81 8.26 -2.23 -7.06
C ALA A 81 8.56 -3.34 -8.06
N GLY A 82 7.79 -3.37 -9.14
CA GLY A 82 8.08 -4.26 -10.27
C GLY A 82 9.29 -3.77 -11.06
N ALA A 83 9.81 -4.63 -11.90
CA ALA A 83 10.99 -4.32 -12.71
C ALA A 83 10.79 -3.07 -13.56
N GLU A 84 9.64 -2.91 -14.19
CA GLU A 84 9.35 -1.75 -15.02
C GLU A 84 9.31 -0.44 -14.22
N LEU A 85 8.69 -0.48 -13.03
CA LEU A 85 8.64 0.70 -12.18
C LEU A 85 10.03 1.06 -11.64
N ALA A 86 10.79 0.07 -11.23
CA ALA A 86 12.15 0.28 -10.73
C ALA A 86 13.04 0.91 -11.80
N GLU A 87 12.93 0.47 -13.06
CA GLU A 87 13.66 1.06 -14.17
C GLU A 87 13.19 2.49 -14.47
N ALA A 88 11.90 2.77 -14.36
CA ALA A 88 11.34 4.09 -14.66
C ALA A 88 11.82 5.18 -13.70
N VAL A 89 12.08 4.81 -12.43
CA VAL A 89 12.50 5.77 -11.40
C VAL A 89 14.00 5.75 -11.13
N LYS A 90 14.73 4.98 -11.91
CA LYS A 90 16.15 4.79 -11.74
C LYS A 90 16.98 6.05 -12.05
#